data_bc1809414f7e77b6ffa4177fc57538fd
#
_entry.id   bc1809414f7e77b6ffa4177fc57538fd
#
_cell.length_a   1.000
_cell.length_b   1.000
_cell.length_c   1.000
_cell.angle_alpha   90.00
_cell.angle_beta   90.00
_cell.angle_gamma   90.00
#
_symmetry.space_group_name_H-M   'P 1'
#
loop_
_entity.id
_entity.type
_entity.pdbx_description
1 polymer ?
#
loop_
_entity_poly.entity_id
_entity_poly.type
_entity_poly.pdbx_seq_one_letter_code
_entity_poly.pdbx_strand_id
1 'polypeptide(L)'
;MGGAGHAEGGELAKSMRFWAVRSISAFSTDYIQLFGTGISEIKISEGESKVGIECYMSSGFQDINTMSGGEKVAIAVAIRFAIAKLLSTGSIDFIIMDEPTNYLDEERKKAFVDLVRNMGQAVRQLVIITHDREIFENESVNAVFPFEKINGESHVTKS
;
A
#
# COMPACT_ATOMS: atom_id res chain seq x y z
N MET A 1 4.86 -38.09 29.16
CA MET A 1 3.88 -36.99 29.18
C MET A 1 4.49 -35.80 28.43
N GLY A 2 4.18 -35.59 27.16
CA GLY A 2 4.82 -34.53 26.36
C GLY A 2 4.28 -34.48 24.92
N GLY A 3 2.94 -34.39 24.72
CA GLY A 3 2.37 -34.40 23.40
C GLY A 3 1.27 -33.36 23.12
N ALA A 4 0.73 -32.69 24.14
CA ALA A 4 -0.40 -31.79 23.99
C ALA A 4 -0.04 -30.35 23.56
N GLY A 5 1.10 -29.82 24.00
CA GLY A 5 1.46 -28.42 23.77
C GLY A 5 1.84 -28.05 22.33
N HIS A 6 2.27 -29.01 21.50
CA HIS A 6 2.64 -28.72 20.09
C HIS A 6 1.44 -28.68 19.16
N ALA A 7 0.38 -29.43 19.44
CA ALA A 7 -0.85 -29.40 18.64
C ALA A 7 -1.65 -28.11 18.86
N GLU A 8 -1.77 -27.65 20.09
CA GLU A 8 -2.49 -26.40 20.44
C GLU A 8 -1.81 -25.16 19.87
N GLY A 9 -0.47 -25.09 19.87
CA GLY A 9 0.28 -23.99 19.23
C GLY A 9 0.09 -23.94 17.72
N GLY A 10 -0.06 -25.08 17.06
CA GLY A 10 -0.33 -25.18 15.62
C GLY A 10 -1.71 -24.65 15.23
N GLU A 11 -2.74 -24.98 15.99
CA GLU A 11 -4.11 -24.53 15.76
C GLU A 11 -4.27 -23.02 16.01
N LEU A 12 -3.68 -22.50 17.06
CA LEU A 12 -3.68 -21.06 17.35
C LEU A 12 -2.98 -20.27 16.22
N ALA A 13 -1.81 -20.73 15.78
CA ALA A 13 -1.08 -20.08 14.69
C ALA A 13 -1.87 -20.08 13.37
N LYS A 14 -2.61 -21.16 13.06
CA LYS A 14 -3.50 -21.22 11.90
C LYS A 14 -4.66 -20.23 12.03
N SER A 15 -5.29 -20.17 13.19
CA SER A 15 -6.40 -19.24 13.44
C SER A 15 -5.95 -17.79 13.34
N MET A 16 -4.80 -17.43 13.89
CA MET A 16 -4.23 -16.09 13.80
C MET A 16 -3.90 -15.71 12.36
N ARG A 17 -3.31 -16.63 11.59
CA ARG A 17 -2.98 -16.42 10.17
C ARG A 17 -4.25 -16.20 9.35
N PHE A 18 -5.23 -17.06 9.51
CA PHE A 18 -6.52 -16.93 8.83
C PHE A 18 -7.19 -15.57 9.13
N TRP A 19 -7.21 -15.17 10.40
CA TRP A 19 -7.72 -13.86 10.80
C TRP A 19 -6.94 -12.71 10.16
N ALA A 20 -5.60 -12.76 10.18
CA ALA A 20 -4.75 -11.72 9.58
C ALA A 20 -5.00 -11.58 8.07
N VAL A 21 -5.02 -12.69 7.33
CA VAL A 21 -5.26 -12.71 5.88
C VAL A 21 -6.62 -12.11 5.54
N ARG A 22 -7.67 -12.46 6.28
CA ARG A 22 -9.02 -11.90 6.08
C ARG A 22 -9.06 -10.40 6.39
N SER A 23 -8.42 -9.98 7.47
CA SER A 23 -8.37 -8.57 7.86
C SER A 23 -7.60 -7.74 6.82
N ILE A 24 -6.45 -8.24 6.33
CA ILE A 24 -5.69 -7.57 5.27
C ILE A 24 -6.53 -7.50 3.98
N SER A 25 -7.23 -8.56 3.58
CA SER A 25 -8.13 -8.53 2.41
C SER A 25 -9.20 -7.45 2.54
N ALA A 26 -9.89 -7.40 3.68
CA ALA A 26 -10.94 -6.41 3.93
C ALA A 26 -10.39 -4.98 3.89
N PHE A 27 -9.32 -4.69 4.64
CA PHE A 27 -8.71 -3.36 4.65
C PHE A 27 -8.12 -2.97 3.28
N SER A 28 -7.52 -3.93 2.54
CA SER A 28 -7.04 -3.66 1.18
C SER A 28 -8.17 -3.29 0.24
N THR A 29 -9.33 -3.92 0.40
CA THR A 29 -10.55 -3.60 -0.36
C THR A 29 -11.02 -2.19 -0.05
N ASP A 30 -11.06 -1.79 1.22
CA ASP A 30 -11.45 -0.44 1.62
C ASP A 30 -10.52 0.62 0.98
N TYR A 31 -9.21 0.40 1.03
CA TYR A 31 -8.24 1.34 0.46
C TYR A 31 -8.27 1.38 -1.08
N ILE A 32 -8.36 0.22 -1.76
CA ILE A 32 -8.34 0.20 -3.23
C ILE A 32 -9.55 0.91 -3.84
N GLN A 33 -10.69 0.87 -3.17
CA GLN A 33 -11.89 1.59 -3.60
C GLN A 33 -11.69 3.11 -3.55
N LEU A 34 -10.94 3.62 -2.56
CA LEU A 34 -10.60 5.05 -2.47
C LEU A 34 -9.63 5.50 -3.57
N PHE A 35 -8.88 4.57 -4.15
CA PHE A 35 -7.86 4.90 -5.16
C PHE A 35 -8.42 5.08 -6.57
N GLY A 36 -9.70 4.78 -6.80
CA GLY A 36 -10.37 5.04 -8.08
C GLY A 36 -9.93 4.15 -9.25
N THR A 37 -9.39 2.96 -8.96
CA THR A 37 -8.84 2.02 -9.96
C THR A 37 -9.90 1.21 -10.69
N GLY A 38 -11.16 1.25 -10.26
CA GLY A 38 -12.21 0.35 -10.74
C GLY A 38 -12.16 -1.06 -10.15
N ILE A 39 -11.18 -1.37 -9.30
CA ILE A 39 -11.11 -2.62 -8.54
C ILE A 39 -12.09 -2.52 -7.38
N SER A 40 -13.04 -3.44 -7.30
CA SER A 40 -14.09 -3.45 -6.28
C SER A 40 -13.72 -4.25 -5.04
N GLU A 41 -12.85 -5.27 -5.18
CA GLU A 41 -12.45 -6.14 -4.08
C GLU A 41 -11.05 -6.70 -4.32
N ILE A 42 -10.27 -6.80 -3.24
CA ILE A 42 -9.00 -7.56 -3.19
C ILE A 42 -9.20 -8.71 -2.22
N LYS A 43 -8.99 -9.93 -2.70
CA LYS A 43 -9.03 -11.14 -1.90
C LYS A 43 -7.65 -11.78 -1.84
N ILE A 44 -7.16 -11.95 -0.64
CA ILE A 44 -5.91 -12.65 -0.38
C ILE A 44 -6.26 -14.05 0.09
N SER A 45 -5.70 -15.05 -0.57
CA SER A 45 -5.88 -16.47 -0.25
C SER A 45 -4.56 -17.10 0.16
N GLU A 46 -4.60 -17.98 1.14
CA GLU A 46 -3.44 -18.76 1.58
C GLU A 46 -3.55 -20.17 0.96
N GLY A 47 -2.60 -20.50 0.09
CA GLY A 47 -2.39 -21.86 -0.39
C GLY A 47 -1.29 -22.58 0.40
N GLU A 48 -1.04 -23.85 0.13
CA GLU A 48 -0.05 -24.65 0.85
C GLU A 48 1.37 -24.07 0.81
N SER A 49 1.76 -23.41 -0.27
CA SER A 49 3.11 -22.86 -0.46
C SER A 49 3.15 -21.42 -1.01
N LYS A 50 2.00 -20.83 -1.32
CA LYS A 50 1.92 -19.50 -1.95
C LYS A 50 0.73 -18.72 -1.42
N VAL A 51 0.90 -17.40 -1.34
CA VAL A 51 -0.18 -16.45 -1.13
C VAL A 51 -0.70 -16.02 -2.52
N GLY A 52 -1.99 -16.21 -2.76
CA GLY A 52 -2.68 -15.73 -3.95
C GLY A 52 -3.31 -14.37 -3.71
N ILE A 53 -3.32 -13.52 -4.73
CA ILE A 53 -4.03 -12.24 -4.73
C ILE A 53 -4.99 -12.26 -5.92
N GLU A 54 -6.26 -12.17 -5.60
CA GLU A 54 -7.37 -12.14 -6.54
C GLU A 54 -8.04 -10.78 -6.49
N CYS A 55 -8.35 -10.22 -7.65
CA CYS A 55 -8.98 -8.92 -7.76
C CYS A 55 -10.30 -9.02 -8.50
N TYR A 56 -11.33 -8.34 -8.00
CA TYR A 56 -12.64 -8.29 -8.64
C TYR A 56 -12.87 -6.90 -9.21
N MET A 57 -13.33 -6.88 -10.46
CA MET A 57 -13.70 -5.68 -11.21
C MET A 57 -15.12 -5.84 -11.75
N SER A 58 -15.66 -4.81 -12.38
CA SER A 58 -16.94 -4.90 -13.11
C SER A 58 -16.93 -5.97 -14.20
N SER A 59 -15.77 -6.30 -14.76
CA SER A 59 -15.55 -7.37 -15.74
C SER A 59 -15.46 -8.78 -15.13
N GLY A 60 -15.49 -8.89 -13.81
CA GLY A 60 -15.36 -10.15 -13.07
C GLY A 60 -14.01 -10.32 -12.40
N PHE A 61 -13.69 -11.57 -12.08
CA PHE A 61 -12.45 -11.97 -11.42
C PHE A 61 -11.25 -11.85 -12.35
N GLN A 62 -10.13 -11.35 -11.80
CA GLN A 62 -8.84 -11.30 -12.47
C GLN A 62 -7.70 -11.68 -11.52
N ASP A 63 -6.74 -12.44 -12.03
CA ASP A 63 -5.48 -12.71 -11.33
C ASP A 63 -4.58 -11.47 -11.39
N ILE A 64 -3.84 -11.19 -10.30
CA ILE A 64 -2.93 -10.04 -10.22
C ILE A 64 -1.91 -10.01 -11.38
N ASN A 65 -1.54 -11.17 -11.91
CA ASN A 65 -0.56 -11.24 -13.01
C ASN A 65 -1.12 -10.65 -14.32
N THR A 66 -2.43 -10.62 -14.50
CA THR A 66 -3.11 -10.07 -15.68
C THR A 66 -3.42 -8.59 -15.58
N MET A 67 -3.23 -7.99 -14.41
CA MET A 67 -3.46 -6.57 -14.15
C MET A 67 -2.44 -5.68 -14.85
N SER A 68 -2.85 -4.46 -15.20
CA SER A 68 -1.95 -3.41 -15.71
C SER A 68 -0.88 -3.02 -14.69
N GLY A 69 0.16 -2.34 -15.15
CA GLY A 69 1.23 -1.83 -14.28
C GLY A 69 0.71 -0.92 -13.18
N GLY A 70 -0.19 0.00 -13.53
CA GLY A 70 -0.80 0.95 -12.59
C GLY A 70 -1.69 0.27 -11.55
N GLU A 71 -2.52 -0.67 -11.96
CA GLU A 71 -3.35 -1.45 -11.05
C GLU A 71 -2.50 -2.26 -10.05
N LYS A 72 -1.40 -2.85 -10.51
CA LYS A 72 -0.45 -3.55 -9.62
C LYS A 72 0.16 -2.64 -8.57
N VAL A 73 0.53 -1.40 -8.94
CA VAL A 73 1.02 -0.40 -8.00
C VAL A 73 -0.05 -0.06 -6.96
N ALA A 74 -1.27 0.21 -7.40
CA ALA A 74 -2.38 0.53 -6.52
C ALA A 74 -2.69 -0.62 -5.54
N ILE A 75 -2.73 -1.86 -6.02
CA ILE A 75 -2.93 -3.05 -5.19
C ILE A 75 -1.80 -3.17 -4.15
N ALA A 76 -0.54 -2.99 -4.55
CA ALA A 76 0.59 -3.08 -3.65
C ALA A 76 0.53 -2.01 -2.54
N VAL A 77 0.13 -0.79 -2.87
CA VAL A 77 -0.06 0.29 -1.90
C VAL A 77 -1.24 0.00 -0.98
N ALA A 78 -2.38 -0.45 -1.52
CA ALA A 78 -3.55 -0.82 -0.71
C ALA A 78 -3.23 -1.92 0.31
N ILE A 79 -2.49 -2.95 -0.09
CA ILE A 79 -2.07 -4.03 0.82
C ILE A 79 -1.12 -3.49 1.90
N ARG A 80 -0.16 -2.62 1.56
CA ARG A 80 0.73 -2.01 2.56
C ARG A 80 -0.05 -1.19 3.59
N PHE A 81 -1.05 -0.44 3.15
CA PHE A 81 -1.92 0.32 4.04
C PHE A 81 -2.77 -0.60 4.93
N ALA A 82 -3.28 -1.69 4.36
CA ALA A 82 -4.02 -2.70 5.10
C ALA A 82 -3.18 -3.34 6.21
N ILE A 83 -1.92 -3.66 5.91
CA ILE A 83 -0.98 -4.21 6.90
C ILE A 83 -0.69 -3.16 7.99
N ALA A 84 -0.40 -1.91 7.61
CA ALA A 84 -0.18 -0.84 8.57
C ALA A 84 -1.40 -0.63 9.46
N LYS A 85 -2.62 -0.66 8.89
CA LYS A 85 -3.88 -0.58 9.62
C LYS A 85 -4.07 -1.74 10.59
N LEU A 86 -3.77 -2.96 10.18
CA LEU A 86 -3.84 -4.15 11.03
C LEU A 86 -2.90 -4.07 12.23
N LEU A 87 -1.71 -3.50 12.04
CA LEU A 87 -0.70 -3.36 13.08
C LEU A 87 -0.91 -2.12 13.96
N SER A 88 -1.75 -1.19 13.54
CA SER A 88 -2.06 0.01 14.30
C SER A 88 -3.21 -0.23 15.30
N THR A 89 -3.21 0.49 16.41
CA THR A 89 -4.29 0.45 17.40
C THR A 89 -5.42 1.46 17.08
N GLY A 90 -5.32 2.19 15.97
CA GLY A 90 -6.27 3.25 15.59
C GLY A 90 -6.35 3.51 14.09
N SER A 91 -6.73 4.75 13.72
CA SER A 91 -6.66 5.23 12.34
C SER A 91 -5.21 5.48 11.91
N ILE A 92 -4.93 5.30 10.63
CA ILE A 92 -3.65 5.75 10.05
C ILE A 92 -3.83 7.22 9.70
N ASP A 93 -3.32 8.11 10.55
CA ASP A 93 -3.43 9.56 10.33
C ASP A 93 -2.23 10.13 9.59
N PHE A 94 -1.09 9.43 9.62
CA PHE A 94 0.17 9.89 9.07
C PHE A 94 0.93 8.77 8.36
N ILE A 95 1.40 9.04 7.14
CA ILE A 95 2.20 8.11 6.34
C ILE A 95 3.43 8.84 5.82
N ILE A 96 4.58 8.18 5.90
CA ILE A 96 5.81 8.60 5.21
C ILE A 96 6.14 7.56 4.15
N MET A 97 6.38 8.03 2.93
CA MET A 97 6.90 7.22 1.83
C MET A 97 8.27 7.74 1.44
N ASP A 98 9.25 6.87 1.43
CA ASP A 98 10.62 7.18 1.01
C ASP A 98 10.86 6.60 -0.38
N GLU A 99 11.11 7.47 -1.35
CA GLU A 99 11.36 7.17 -2.76
C GLU A 99 10.37 6.13 -3.35
N PRO A 100 9.05 6.36 -3.26
CA PRO A 100 8.05 5.36 -3.63
C PRO A 100 8.01 5.03 -5.13
N THR A 101 8.57 5.90 -5.97
CA THR A 101 8.63 5.71 -7.43
C THR A 101 9.92 5.05 -7.91
N ASN A 102 10.88 4.80 -7.02
CA ASN A 102 12.07 4.07 -7.37
C ASN A 102 11.70 2.70 -7.96
N TYR A 103 12.32 2.37 -9.09
CA TYR A 103 12.07 1.12 -9.83
C TYR A 103 10.71 1.03 -10.54
N LEU A 104 9.94 2.11 -10.60
CA LEU A 104 8.74 2.20 -11.45
C LEU A 104 9.14 2.72 -12.84
N ASP A 105 8.54 2.14 -13.88
CA ASP A 105 8.56 2.70 -15.22
C ASP A 105 7.63 3.94 -15.32
N GLU A 106 7.70 4.66 -16.41
CA GLU A 106 6.95 5.92 -16.61
C GLU A 106 5.42 5.74 -16.51
N GLU A 107 4.89 4.61 -16.98
CA GLU A 107 3.46 4.32 -16.88
C GLU A 107 3.03 4.13 -15.41
N ARG A 108 3.82 3.37 -14.65
CA ARG A 108 3.56 3.12 -13.24
C ARG A 108 3.80 4.34 -12.36
N LYS A 109 4.75 5.21 -12.73
CA LYS A 109 4.95 6.50 -12.04
C LYS A 109 3.72 7.38 -12.17
N LYS A 110 3.18 7.55 -13.38
CA LYS A 110 1.94 8.31 -13.61
C LYS A 110 0.78 7.75 -12.78
N ALA A 111 0.59 6.44 -12.81
CA ALA A 111 -0.43 5.78 -12.00
C ALA A 111 -0.23 6.02 -10.49
N PHE A 112 1.01 6.05 -10.01
CA PHE A 112 1.32 6.36 -8.62
C PHE A 112 1.00 7.83 -8.28
N VAL A 113 1.30 8.78 -9.17
CA VAL A 113 0.94 10.20 -8.98
C VAL A 113 -0.58 10.38 -8.88
N ASP A 114 -1.35 9.72 -9.75
CA ASP A 114 -2.82 9.74 -9.69
C ASP A 114 -3.33 9.10 -8.40
N LEU A 115 -2.68 8.04 -7.94
CA LEU A 115 -2.96 7.38 -6.67
C LEU A 115 -2.75 8.33 -5.49
N VAL A 116 -1.62 9.04 -5.43
CA VAL A 116 -1.28 10.01 -4.37
C VAL A 116 -2.36 11.08 -4.23
N ARG A 117 -2.92 11.55 -5.34
CA ARG A 117 -4.05 12.51 -5.33
C ARG A 117 -5.26 11.97 -4.57
N ASN A 118 -5.58 10.69 -4.76
CA ASN A 118 -6.72 10.05 -4.11
C ASN A 118 -6.43 9.66 -2.65
N MET A 119 -5.16 9.44 -2.31
CA MET A 119 -4.73 9.06 -0.95
C MET A 119 -4.99 10.15 0.09
N GLY A 120 -5.03 11.43 -0.31
CA GLY A 120 -5.40 12.54 0.58
C GLY A 120 -6.80 12.41 1.19
N GLN A 121 -7.65 11.54 0.65
CA GLN A 121 -8.96 11.19 1.22
C GLN A 121 -8.88 10.05 2.25
N ALA A 122 -7.83 9.23 2.18
CA ALA A 122 -7.66 8.06 3.02
C ALA A 122 -6.83 8.33 4.29
N VAL A 123 -5.96 9.34 4.27
CA VAL A 123 -5.06 9.69 5.38
C VAL A 123 -5.03 11.20 5.59
N ARG A 124 -4.84 11.64 6.84
CA ARG A 124 -4.81 13.08 7.18
C ARG A 124 -3.54 13.77 6.72
N GLN A 125 -2.42 13.07 6.72
CA GLN A 125 -1.13 13.61 6.30
C GLN A 125 -0.31 12.54 5.60
N LEU A 126 0.15 12.88 4.39
CA LEU A 126 1.07 12.07 3.60
C LEU A 126 2.35 12.87 3.38
N VAL A 127 3.48 12.32 3.76
CA VAL A 127 4.81 12.87 3.47
C VAL A 127 5.51 11.95 2.48
N ILE A 128 5.98 12.53 1.39
CA ILE A 128 6.72 11.79 0.35
C ILE A 128 8.12 12.40 0.26
N ILE A 129 9.12 11.56 0.45
CA ILE A 129 10.52 11.91 0.20
C ILE A 129 10.83 11.43 -1.21
N THR A 130 11.18 12.34 -2.10
CA THR A 130 11.45 11.99 -3.50
C THR A 130 12.29 13.04 -4.21
N HIS A 131 12.98 12.61 -5.26
CA HIS A 131 13.62 13.48 -6.24
C HIS A 131 12.84 13.56 -7.57
N ASP A 132 11.68 12.90 -7.65
CA ASP A 132 10.84 12.83 -8.85
C ASP A 132 9.97 14.08 -8.99
N ARG A 133 10.22 14.84 -10.07
CA ARG A 133 9.53 16.10 -10.37
C ARG A 133 8.02 15.92 -10.56
N GLU A 134 7.59 14.83 -11.17
CA GLU A 134 6.18 14.56 -11.41
C GLU A 134 5.37 14.49 -10.12
N ILE A 135 6.02 14.12 -9.00
CA ILE A 135 5.39 14.08 -7.68
C ILE A 135 5.36 15.48 -7.07
N PHE A 136 6.51 16.14 -6.90
CA PHE A 136 6.54 17.38 -6.13
C PHE A 136 6.03 18.61 -6.89
N GLU A 137 5.94 18.57 -8.22
CA GLU A 137 5.31 19.60 -9.05
C GLU A 137 3.80 19.35 -9.24
N ASN A 138 3.24 18.27 -8.66
CA ASN A 138 1.83 17.96 -8.80
C ASN A 138 0.94 18.92 -8.00
N GLU A 139 -0.17 19.35 -8.59
CA GLU A 139 -1.13 20.29 -7.99
C GLU A 139 -1.75 19.81 -6.68
N SER A 140 -1.74 18.50 -6.40
CA SER A 140 -2.24 17.93 -5.15
C SER A 140 -1.25 18.04 -3.98
N VAL A 141 -0.02 18.48 -4.22
CA VAL A 141 0.98 18.69 -3.18
C VAL A 141 0.75 20.03 -2.49
N ASN A 142 0.52 20.00 -1.19
CA ASN A 142 0.23 21.21 -0.41
C ASN A 142 1.49 22.01 -0.03
N ALA A 143 2.63 21.32 0.13
CA ALA A 143 3.90 21.94 0.50
C ALA A 143 5.08 21.11 0.02
N VAL A 144 6.11 21.78 -0.44
CA VAL A 144 7.39 21.19 -0.84
C VAL A 144 8.50 21.76 0.04
N PHE A 145 9.35 20.88 0.55
CA PHE A 145 10.52 21.25 1.37
C PHE A 145 11.78 20.74 0.64
N PRO A 146 12.41 21.59 -0.19
CA PRO A 146 13.66 21.22 -0.87
C PRO A 146 14.80 21.06 0.13
N PHE A 147 15.55 19.97 -0.02
CA PHE A 147 16.75 19.69 0.75
C PHE A 147 17.96 19.73 -0.18
N GLU A 148 18.95 20.53 0.19
CA GLU A 148 20.22 20.63 -0.52
C GLU A 148 21.38 20.27 0.42
N LYS A 149 22.40 19.61 -0.16
CA LYS A 149 23.63 19.29 0.57
C LYS A 149 24.70 20.32 0.24
N ILE A 150 25.03 21.17 1.23
CA ILE A 150 26.06 22.22 1.10
C ILE A 150 27.19 21.89 2.09
N ASN A 151 28.41 21.71 1.57
CA ASN A 151 29.62 21.40 2.37
C ASN A 151 29.46 20.17 3.30
N GLY A 152 28.64 19.19 2.92
CA GLY A 152 28.41 17.99 3.71
C GLY A 152 27.22 18.05 4.68
N GLU A 153 26.64 19.22 4.89
CA GLU A 153 25.46 19.46 5.73
C GLU A 153 24.19 19.57 4.89
N SER A 154 23.07 19.06 5.43
CA SER A 154 21.75 19.14 4.77
C SER A 154 21.04 20.42 5.20
N HIS A 155 20.63 21.22 4.23
CA HIS A 155 19.90 22.47 4.43
C HIS A 155 18.51 22.37 3.80
N VAL A 156 17.50 22.93 4.48
CA VAL A 156 16.16 23.12 3.92
C VAL A 156 16.08 24.49 3.31
N THR A 157 15.84 24.56 2.01
CA THR A 157 15.57 25.85 1.34
C THR A 157 14.05 26.10 1.38
N LYS A 158 13.63 27.24 1.93
CA LYS A 158 12.23 27.65 1.82
C LYS A 158 11.95 28.05 0.38
N SER A 159 11.04 27.32 -0.27
CA SER A 159 10.40 27.79 -1.51
C SER A 159 9.34 28.85 -1.18
#